data_0ad9f28b0a0bfea3b0bf0cc047f4c233
#
_entry.id   0ad9f28b0a0bfea3b0bf0cc047f4c233
#
_cell.length_a   1.000
_cell.length_b   1.000
_cell.length_c   1.000
_cell.angle_alpha   90.00
_cell.angle_beta   90.00
_cell.angle_gamma   90.00
#
_symmetry.space_group_name_H-M   'P 1'
#
loop_
_entity.id
_entity.type
_entity.pdbx_description
1 polymer ?
#
loop_
_entity_poly.entity_id
_entity_poly.type
_entity_poly.pdbx_seq_one_letter_code
_entity_poly.pdbx_strand_id
1 'polypeptide(L)'
;MKFVRSKEFTGDRPWAALDIANMGGITTRLHWTDQPYKWHVNQGDEVFAVLDGTVDMHYRENGAEKIVTLHAGDVFFAEAGCEHVAHPRGEARILVVEKEGSV
;
A
#
# COMPACT_ATOMS: atom_id res chain seq x y z
N MET A 1 13.27 20.11 4.52
CA MET A 1 12.94 19.49 3.23
C MET A 1 13.63 18.13 3.14
N LYS A 2 12.98 17.14 2.55
CA LYS A 2 13.58 15.82 2.27
C LYS A 2 13.08 15.31 0.94
N PHE A 3 13.82 14.39 0.35
CA PHE A 3 13.36 13.63 -0.80
C PHE A 3 13.71 12.16 -0.59
N VAL A 4 12.94 11.28 -1.23
CA VAL A 4 13.08 9.83 -1.08
C VAL A 4 13.14 9.18 -2.45
N ARG A 5 14.14 8.32 -2.66
CA ARG A 5 14.20 7.45 -3.83
C ARG A 5 13.70 6.08 -3.42
N SER A 6 12.55 5.68 -3.94
CA SER A 6 11.87 4.47 -3.49
C SER A 6 12.74 3.23 -3.62
N LYS A 7 13.53 3.11 -4.68
CA LYS A 7 14.38 1.93 -4.93
C LYS A 7 15.54 1.81 -3.96
N GLU A 8 15.86 2.86 -3.21
CA GLU A 8 16.92 2.83 -2.21
C GLU A 8 16.44 2.35 -0.85
N PHE A 9 15.12 2.20 -0.67
CA PHE A 9 14.57 1.69 0.58
C PHE A 9 14.31 0.19 0.48
N THR A 10 15.06 -0.59 1.25
CA THR A 10 14.82 -2.02 1.42
C THR A 10 14.61 -2.28 2.90
N GLY A 11 13.48 -2.89 3.23
CA GLY A 11 13.16 -3.20 4.61
C GLY A 11 13.89 -4.44 5.12
N ASP A 12 13.98 -4.55 6.42
CA ASP A 12 14.55 -5.71 7.11
C ASP A 12 13.47 -6.75 7.46
N ARG A 13 12.23 -6.44 7.14
CA ARG A 13 11.08 -7.31 7.38
C ARG A 13 9.97 -6.97 6.40
N PRO A 14 9.02 -7.90 6.16
CA PRO A 14 7.85 -7.61 5.32
C PRO A 14 7.08 -6.39 5.85
N TRP A 15 6.62 -5.56 4.93
CA TRP A 15 5.84 -4.35 5.21
C TRP A 15 6.56 -3.34 6.10
N ALA A 16 7.89 -3.34 6.06
CA ALA A 16 8.67 -2.27 6.66
C ALA A 16 8.28 -0.93 6.06
N ALA A 17 8.23 0.10 6.89
CA ALA A 17 7.75 1.40 6.47
C ALA A 17 8.77 2.49 6.77
N LEU A 18 8.88 3.41 5.82
CA LEU A 18 9.62 4.66 5.96
C LEU A 18 8.60 5.79 6.04
N ASP A 19 8.56 6.49 7.16
CA ASP A 19 7.65 7.62 7.33
C ASP A 19 8.13 8.81 6.51
N ILE A 20 7.25 9.35 5.69
CA ILE A 20 7.56 10.53 4.86
C ILE A 20 6.93 11.77 5.47
N ALA A 21 5.63 11.73 5.75
CA ALA A 21 4.91 12.89 6.25
C ALA A 21 3.67 12.49 7.04
N ASN A 22 3.26 13.41 7.93
CA ASN A 22 1.94 13.38 8.54
C ASN A 22 1.34 14.77 8.31
N MET A 23 0.30 14.84 7.51
CA MET A 23 -0.32 16.08 7.10
C MET A 23 -1.69 16.18 7.74
N GLY A 24 -1.71 16.62 9.01
CA GLY A 24 -2.96 16.79 9.74
C GLY A 24 -3.69 15.47 10.03
N GLY A 25 -2.94 14.41 10.33
CA GLY A 25 -3.51 13.09 10.61
C GLY A 25 -3.62 12.17 9.40
N ILE A 26 -3.15 12.62 8.24
CA ILE A 26 -3.02 11.78 7.04
C ILE A 26 -1.54 11.45 6.85
N THR A 27 -1.19 10.18 6.92
CA THR A 27 0.20 9.75 6.82
C THR A 27 0.54 9.36 5.39
N THR A 28 1.77 9.68 5.00
CA THR A 28 2.38 9.22 3.75
C THR A 28 3.58 8.39 4.12
N ARG A 29 3.56 7.11 3.73
CA ARG A 29 4.59 6.15 4.11
C ARG A 29 5.00 5.34 2.89
N LEU A 30 6.31 5.09 2.77
CA LEU A 30 6.84 4.16 1.77
C LEU A 30 7.02 2.80 2.43
N HIS A 31 6.33 1.79 1.87
CA HIS A 31 6.50 0.41 2.33
C HIS A 31 7.39 -0.36 1.38
N TRP A 32 8.21 -1.23 1.94
CA TRP A 32 8.89 -2.30 1.24
C TRP A 32 8.33 -3.63 1.72
N THR A 33 8.08 -4.56 0.80
CA THR A 33 7.65 -5.90 1.16
C THR A 33 8.00 -6.91 0.08
N ASP A 34 8.14 -8.17 0.49
CA ASP A 34 8.25 -9.34 -0.39
C ASP A 34 7.21 -10.41 -0.02
N GLN A 35 6.27 -10.08 0.85
CA GLN A 35 5.25 -11.00 1.36
C GLN A 35 3.86 -10.38 1.29
N PRO A 36 2.81 -11.20 1.17
CA PRO A 36 1.43 -10.70 1.25
C PRO A 36 1.15 -10.02 2.58
N TYR A 37 0.22 -9.08 2.55
CA TYR A 37 -0.36 -8.54 3.77
C TYR A 37 -1.49 -9.47 4.25
N LYS A 38 -2.40 -8.96 5.06
CA LYS A 38 -3.60 -9.67 5.53
C LYS A 38 -4.85 -8.97 4.99
N TRP A 39 -5.93 -9.70 4.85
CA TRP A 39 -7.23 -9.11 4.59
C TRP A 39 -7.56 -8.11 5.69
N HIS A 40 -7.95 -6.92 5.30
CA HIS A 40 -8.28 -5.86 6.25
C HIS A 40 -9.24 -4.85 5.64
N VAL A 41 -9.81 -4.05 6.52
CA VAL A 41 -10.70 -2.94 6.17
C VAL A 41 -10.14 -1.70 6.83
N ASN A 42 -9.92 -0.64 6.05
CA ASN A 42 -9.47 0.63 6.60
C ASN A 42 -10.65 1.43 7.13
N GLN A 43 -10.41 2.20 8.19
CA GLN A 43 -11.42 3.10 8.75
C GLN A 43 -11.66 4.31 7.85
N GLY A 44 -10.66 4.72 7.09
CA GLY A 44 -10.73 5.81 6.14
C GLY A 44 -10.32 5.37 4.75
N ASP A 45 -10.21 6.35 3.86
CA ASP A 45 -9.74 6.09 2.51
C ASP A 45 -8.24 5.83 2.48
N GLU A 46 -7.80 5.07 1.49
CA GLU A 46 -6.38 4.76 1.29
C GLU A 46 -6.00 4.93 -0.17
N VAL A 47 -4.88 5.62 -0.42
CA VAL A 47 -4.22 5.63 -1.73
C VAL A 47 -3.04 4.67 -1.65
N PHE A 48 -2.99 3.72 -2.58
CA PHE A 48 -1.97 2.68 -2.66
C PHE A 48 -1.32 2.77 -4.03
N ALA A 49 -0.11 3.29 -4.09
CA ALA A 49 0.61 3.53 -5.35
C ALA A 49 1.83 2.62 -5.43
N VAL A 50 1.87 1.75 -6.42
CA VAL A 50 3.03 0.89 -6.66
C VAL A 50 4.12 1.72 -7.33
N LEU A 51 5.27 1.86 -6.68
CA LEU A 51 6.42 2.59 -7.22
C LEU A 51 7.46 1.66 -7.84
N ASP A 52 7.52 0.41 -7.39
CA ASP A 52 8.48 -0.58 -7.88
C ASP A 52 7.89 -1.98 -7.67
N GLY A 53 8.11 -2.87 -8.63
CA GLY A 53 7.57 -4.23 -8.59
C GLY A 53 6.15 -4.33 -9.11
N THR A 54 5.51 -5.46 -8.81
CA THR A 54 4.15 -5.77 -9.26
C THR A 54 3.37 -6.32 -8.07
N VAL A 55 2.14 -5.87 -7.91
CA VAL A 55 1.27 -6.28 -6.81
C VAL A 55 -0.09 -6.71 -7.35
N ASP A 56 -0.52 -7.91 -7.00
CA ASP A 56 -1.90 -8.33 -7.22
C ASP A 56 -2.73 -7.90 -6.03
N MET A 57 -3.63 -6.96 -6.24
CA MET A 57 -4.54 -6.48 -5.21
C MET A 57 -5.84 -7.28 -5.27
N HIS A 58 -6.12 -8.02 -4.21
CA HIS A 58 -7.39 -8.71 -4.03
C HIS A 58 -8.31 -7.81 -3.23
N TYR A 59 -9.53 -7.64 -3.70
CA TYR A 59 -10.51 -6.80 -3.02
C TYR A 59 -11.92 -7.36 -3.21
N ARG A 60 -12.83 -6.96 -2.32
CA ARG A 60 -14.24 -7.37 -2.40
C ARG A 60 -15.09 -6.17 -2.76
N GLU A 61 -15.96 -6.38 -3.73
CA GLU A 61 -16.90 -5.38 -4.21
C GLU A 61 -18.23 -6.05 -4.46
N ASN A 62 -19.30 -5.54 -3.83
CA ASN A 62 -20.63 -6.11 -3.93
C ASN A 62 -20.68 -7.61 -3.61
N GLY A 63 -19.90 -8.03 -2.61
CA GLY A 63 -19.84 -9.42 -2.17
C GLY A 63 -19.00 -10.35 -3.03
N ALA A 64 -18.40 -9.85 -4.10
CA ALA A 64 -17.55 -10.63 -5.00
C ALA A 64 -16.09 -10.29 -4.79
N GLU A 65 -15.23 -11.29 -4.74
CA GLU A 65 -13.79 -11.10 -4.71
C GLU A 65 -13.29 -10.82 -6.13
N LYS A 66 -12.47 -9.78 -6.26
CA LYS A 66 -11.86 -9.36 -7.52
C LYS A 66 -10.37 -9.20 -7.33
N ILE A 67 -9.63 -9.25 -8.43
CA ILE A 67 -8.18 -9.07 -8.44
C ILE A 67 -7.84 -8.07 -9.52
N VAL A 68 -6.99 -7.10 -9.16
CA VAL A 68 -6.37 -6.21 -10.14
C VAL A 68 -4.86 -6.29 -10.01
N THR A 69 -4.16 -6.42 -11.13
CA THR A 69 -2.69 -6.42 -11.13
C THR A 69 -2.21 -4.99 -11.30
N LEU A 70 -1.41 -4.54 -10.34
CA LEU A 70 -0.84 -3.20 -10.31
C LEU A 70 0.65 -3.27 -10.64
N HIS A 71 1.04 -2.58 -11.70
CA HIS A 71 2.44 -2.40 -12.07
C HIS A 71 2.97 -1.07 -11.53
N ALA A 72 4.29 -0.88 -11.57
CA ALA A 72 4.89 0.39 -11.16
C ALA A 72 4.23 1.55 -11.90
N GLY A 73 3.77 2.55 -11.15
CA GLY A 73 3.02 3.69 -11.68
C GLY A 73 1.50 3.56 -11.56
N ASP A 74 0.99 2.38 -11.23
CA ASP A 74 -0.46 2.18 -11.04
C ASP A 74 -0.87 2.54 -9.61
N VAL A 75 -2.09 3.05 -9.48
CA VAL A 75 -2.64 3.50 -8.20
C VAL A 75 -3.96 2.80 -7.94
N PHE A 76 -4.10 2.26 -6.75
CA PHE A 76 -5.34 1.67 -6.25
C PHE A 76 -5.89 2.58 -5.15
N PHE A 77 -7.15 2.99 -5.30
CA PHE A 77 -7.84 3.78 -4.29
C PHE A 77 -8.84 2.89 -3.56
N ALA A 78 -8.59 2.64 -2.28
CA ALA A 78 -9.50 1.89 -1.43
C ALA A 78 -10.34 2.86 -0.62
N GLU A 79 -11.63 2.94 -0.93
CA GLU A 79 -12.57 3.71 -0.13
C GLU A 79 -12.73 3.09 1.26
N ALA A 80 -13.10 3.90 2.23
CA ALA A 80 -13.41 3.41 3.57
C ALA A 80 -14.41 2.25 3.49
N GLY A 81 -14.10 1.17 4.19
CA GLY A 81 -14.92 -0.05 4.18
C GLY A 81 -14.55 -1.05 3.10
N CYS A 82 -13.65 -0.72 2.18
CA CYS A 82 -13.18 -1.67 1.18
C CYS A 82 -12.31 -2.75 1.84
N GLU A 83 -12.74 -4.01 1.71
CA GLU A 83 -11.92 -5.14 2.14
C GLU A 83 -10.90 -5.45 1.05
N HIS A 84 -9.62 -5.52 1.42
CA HIS A 84 -8.56 -5.77 0.44
C HIS A 84 -7.34 -6.41 1.08
N VAL A 85 -6.51 -7.01 0.23
CA VAL A 85 -5.23 -7.58 0.62
C VAL A 85 -4.26 -7.51 -0.57
N ALA A 86 -3.05 -7.04 -0.32
CA ALA A 86 -2.01 -6.91 -1.33
C ALA A 86 -1.14 -8.16 -1.38
N HIS A 87 -0.93 -8.69 -2.58
CA HIS A 87 -0.05 -9.83 -2.83
C HIS A 87 1.07 -9.40 -3.78
N PRO A 88 2.26 -9.04 -3.29
CA PRO A 88 3.38 -8.70 -4.17
C PRO A 88 3.90 -9.93 -4.91
N ARG A 89 4.37 -9.71 -6.12
CA ARG A 89 5.11 -10.72 -6.88
C ARG A 89 6.60 -10.46 -6.67
N GLY A 90 7.18 -11.09 -5.64
CA GLY A 90 8.54 -10.77 -5.21
C GLY A 90 8.59 -9.44 -4.46
N GLU A 91 9.67 -8.70 -4.61
CA GLU A 91 9.87 -7.40 -3.96
C GLU A 91 8.99 -6.32 -4.56
N ALA A 92 8.40 -5.51 -3.71
CA ALA A 92 7.63 -4.35 -4.14
C ALA A 92 7.86 -3.16 -3.20
N ARG A 93 7.69 -1.96 -3.75
CA ARG A 93 7.75 -0.71 -3.00
C ARG A 93 6.50 0.08 -3.31
N ILE A 94 5.81 0.49 -2.25
CA ILE A 94 4.47 1.02 -2.35
C ILE A 94 4.38 2.28 -1.51
N LEU A 95 3.86 3.36 -2.11
CA LEU A 95 3.53 4.56 -1.38
C LEU A 95 2.09 4.46 -0.91
N VAL A 96 1.88 4.58 0.40
CA VAL A 96 0.55 4.50 1.00
C VAL A 96 0.23 5.82 1.68
N VAL A 97 -0.92 6.38 1.32
CA VAL A 97 -1.47 7.59 1.93
C VAL A 97 -2.78 7.21 2.59
N GLU A 98 -2.85 7.38 3.91
CA GLU A 98 -4.01 6.94 4.68
C GLU A 98 -4.11 7.66 6.01
N LYS A 99 -5.27 7.54 6.65
CA LYS A 99 -5.47 8.06 7.99
C LYS A 99 -4.49 7.41 8.97
N GLU A 100 -3.90 8.21 9.83
CA GLU A 100 -3.00 7.75 10.89
C GLU A 100 -3.66 6.65 11.72
N GLY A 101 -2.92 5.60 11.99
CA GLY A 101 -3.40 4.45 12.76
C GLY A 101 -4.19 3.43 11.96
N SER A 102 -4.34 3.59 10.66
CA SER A 102 -4.93 2.56 9.79
C SER A 102 -4.02 1.32 9.72
N VAL A 103 -4.64 0.16 9.60
CA VAL A 103 -3.91 -1.12 9.56
C VAL A 103 -3.72 -1.66 8.16
#